data_6cd4c01f2f2e33ef31f9cfeb541bd007
#
_entry.id   6cd4c01f2f2e33ef31f9cfeb541bd007
#
_cell.length_a   1.000
_cell.length_b   1.000
_cell.length_c   1.000
_cell.angle_alpha   90.00
_cell.angle_beta   90.00
_cell.angle_gamma   90.00
#
_symmetry.space_group_name_H-M   'P 1'
#
loop_
_entity.id
_entity.type
_entity.pdbx_description
1 polymer ?
#
loop_
_entity_poly.entity_id
_entity_poly.type
_entity_poly.pdbx_seq_one_letter_code
_entity_poly.pdbx_strand_id
1 'polypeptide(L)'
;MTAVWKNSLVRARRAVAGISPVVLGTAFIRTWVHGATPLLPNEPLIGAITAENMFDITCAITALVLAFLAGRLGNVYLNRRFTKASTLLVAISSVVLWVLSELNIAPLGILAALAAGVGFMSISLTWCVFYMSFNPARMILYYCAAHVLSEFLIFAFDGYSPPQLYCVLIALPFLSDWTLKRSVEVAGGEEGLSANASSRPFPWKPALFLATYAFAYSIARSASGVLAGYPAMFLYVIPSVLFIACVVLEPGKLPVRWLYLGICVFMLAALLLPVALPELPGGISAAFVSLSYDASKTLGVLILGSISYRLGISALWLLGITRAFSYMGLFLGNACYRSLELANGDLSVSLCVILALAVVISSFLLLSEQGLNANWQMVAQDGLEARGEDAGLEGGATSPAGPLVAIAQARDLYGLTAREEEILCLLAQKKTVPTIAADMFLAQGTVKAHVQHIYQKMDIHSRKELETFLGVK
;
A
#
# COMPACT_ATOMS: atom_id res chain seq x y z
N MET A 1 -13.11 25.74 20.23
CA MET A 1 -13.11 24.30 19.96
C MET A 1 -14.23 23.83 19.01
N THR A 2 -15.44 24.40 19.10
CA THR A 2 -16.62 23.95 18.32
C THR A 2 -16.59 24.22 16.81
N ALA A 3 -16.00 25.32 16.34
CA ALA A 3 -15.97 25.66 14.90
C ALA A 3 -14.96 24.79 14.11
N VAL A 4 -13.82 24.48 14.70
CA VAL A 4 -12.79 23.61 14.08
C VAL A 4 -13.35 22.20 13.91
N TRP A 5 -14.03 21.66 14.92
CA TRP A 5 -14.66 20.33 14.86
C TRP A 5 -15.79 20.28 13.81
N LYS A 6 -16.62 21.33 13.71
CA LYS A 6 -17.67 21.41 12.69
C LYS A 6 -17.11 21.40 11.27
N ASN A 7 -16.03 22.15 11.04
CA ASN A 7 -15.36 22.18 9.73
C ASN A 7 -14.65 20.86 9.40
N SER A 8 -14.11 20.17 10.40
CA SER A 8 -13.51 18.85 10.22
C SER A 8 -14.56 17.78 9.90
N LEU A 9 -15.71 17.80 10.56
CA LEU A 9 -16.83 16.89 10.29
C LEU A 9 -17.45 17.13 8.90
N VAL A 10 -17.58 18.38 8.46
CA VAL A 10 -18.06 18.71 7.12
C VAL A 10 -17.09 18.22 6.04
N ARG A 11 -15.78 18.39 6.28
CA ARG A 11 -14.72 17.85 5.40
C ARG A 11 -14.73 16.34 5.37
N ALA A 12 -14.84 15.67 6.53
CA ALA A 12 -14.98 14.23 6.64
C ALA A 12 -16.16 13.71 5.83
N ARG A 13 -17.32 14.33 6.00
CA ARG A 13 -18.54 13.97 5.28
C ARG A 13 -18.37 14.13 3.76
N ARG A 14 -17.72 15.21 3.30
CA ARG A 14 -17.44 15.43 1.87
C ARG A 14 -16.44 14.41 1.32
N ALA A 15 -15.38 14.08 2.07
CA ALA A 15 -14.39 13.10 1.67
C ALA A 15 -15.02 11.69 1.54
N VAL A 16 -15.85 11.30 2.52
CA VAL A 16 -16.55 10.01 2.52
C VAL A 16 -17.65 9.97 1.44
N ALA A 17 -18.41 11.04 1.27
CA ALA A 17 -19.44 11.12 0.23
C ALA A 17 -18.88 11.09 -1.20
N GLY A 18 -17.61 11.41 -1.38
CA GLY A 18 -16.91 11.31 -2.66
C GLY A 18 -16.30 9.92 -2.94
N ILE A 19 -16.42 8.95 -2.02
CA ILE A 19 -15.97 7.58 -2.25
C ILE A 19 -17.05 6.85 -3.05
N SER A 20 -16.75 6.50 -4.30
CA SER A 20 -17.59 5.55 -5.02
C SER A 20 -17.42 4.16 -4.39
N PRO A 21 -18.51 3.49 -3.95
CA PRO A 21 -18.41 2.15 -3.36
C PRO A 21 -17.73 1.13 -4.27
N VAL A 22 -17.78 1.34 -5.57
CA VAL A 22 -17.19 0.46 -6.58
C VAL A 22 -15.66 0.43 -6.46
N VAL A 23 -15.04 1.53 -6.03
CA VAL A 23 -13.57 1.62 -5.86
C VAL A 23 -13.06 0.76 -4.69
N LEU A 24 -13.95 0.25 -3.85
CA LEU A 24 -13.60 -0.61 -2.71
C LEU A 24 -13.44 -2.10 -3.07
N GLY A 25 -13.43 -2.45 -4.34
CA GLY A 25 -13.44 -3.86 -4.82
C GLY A 25 -12.21 -4.69 -4.43
N THR A 26 -11.10 -4.09 -3.99
CA THR A 26 -9.99 -4.85 -3.41
C THR A 26 -10.40 -5.56 -2.11
N ALA A 27 -11.49 -5.11 -1.44
CA ALA A 27 -12.04 -5.80 -0.28
C ALA A 27 -12.39 -7.25 -0.60
N PHE A 28 -12.94 -7.52 -1.78
CA PHE A 28 -13.35 -8.87 -2.18
C PHE A 28 -12.16 -9.83 -2.30
N ILE A 29 -11.06 -9.40 -2.91
CA ILE A 29 -9.88 -10.26 -3.04
C ILE A 29 -9.13 -10.42 -1.71
N ARG A 30 -9.18 -9.40 -0.84
CA ARG A 30 -8.66 -9.50 0.53
C ARG A 30 -9.50 -10.47 1.38
N THR A 31 -10.82 -10.39 1.30
CA THR A 31 -11.73 -11.34 1.95
C THR A 31 -11.48 -12.75 1.44
N TRP A 32 -11.28 -12.90 0.13
CA TRP A 32 -10.98 -14.18 -0.48
C TRP A 32 -9.73 -14.82 0.12
N VAL A 33 -8.62 -14.11 0.24
CA VAL A 33 -7.38 -14.70 0.77
C VAL A 33 -7.52 -15.11 2.23
N HIS A 34 -8.23 -14.32 3.04
CA HIS A 34 -8.49 -14.67 4.44
C HIS A 34 -9.38 -15.91 4.60
N GLY A 35 -10.32 -16.12 3.67
CA GLY A 35 -11.16 -17.32 3.67
C GLY A 35 -10.52 -18.54 3.04
N ALA A 36 -9.66 -18.37 2.03
CA ALA A 36 -9.07 -19.47 1.28
C ALA A 36 -7.79 -20.05 1.90
N THR A 37 -6.92 -19.20 2.50
CA THR A 37 -5.64 -19.66 3.06
C THR A 37 -5.79 -20.65 4.21
N PRO A 38 -6.77 -20.54 5.14
CA PRO A 38 -6.98 -21.53 6.18
C PRO A 38 -7.47 -22.90 5.65
N LEU A 39 -7.99 -22.95 4.42
CA LEU A 39 -8.45 -24.17 3.77
C LEU A 39 -7.32 -24.92 3.06
N LEU A 40 -6.13 -24.34 2.95
CA LEU A 40 -4.95 -25.01 2.42
C LEU A 40 -4.48 -26.09 3.40
N PRO A 41 -4.07 -27.28 2.92
CA PRO A 41 -3.55 -28.32 3.77
C PRO A 41 -2.34 -27.87 4.60
N ASN A 42 -2.42 -28.07 5.90
CA ASN A 42 -1.33 -27.74 6.84
C ASN A 42 -0.32 -28.89 7.01
N GLU A 43 -0.60 -30.05 6.43
CA GLU A 43 0.32 -31.17 6.50
C GLU A 43 1.61 -30.86 5.72
N PRO A 44 2.77 -31.28 6.25
CA PRO A 44 4.02 -31.10 5.56
C PRO A 44 4.04 -31.89 4.25
N LEU A 45 4.31 -31.19 3.15
CA LEU A 45 4.45 -31.80 1.82
C LEU A 45 5.86 -32.36 1.61
N ILE A 46 6.89 -31.60 2.00
CA ILE A 46 8.30 -31.95 1.91
C ILE A 46 9.02 -31.26 3.08
N GLY A 47 9.53 -32.03 4.05
CA GLY A 47 10.19 -31.46 5.24
C GLY A 47 9.26 -30.52 6.01
N ALA A 48 9.62 -29.26 6.16
CA ALA A 48 8.83 -28.24 6.86
C ALA A 48 7.88 -27.45 5.92
N ILE A 49 7.81 -27.80 4.65
CA ILE A 49 7.06 -27.03 3.63
C ILE A 49 5.63 -27.51 3.53
N THR A 50 4.68 -26.60 3.70
CA THR A 50 3.22 -26.82 3.58
C THR A 50 2.64 -26.21 2.31
N ALA A 51 1.35 -26.41 2.04
CA ALA A 51 0.68 -25.74 0.92
C ALA A 51 0.59 -24.21 1.15
N GLU A 52 0.51 -23.72 2.39
CA GLU A 52 0.61 -22.29 2.71
C GLU A 52 1.98 -21.74 2.32
N ASN A 53 3.07 -22.46 2.58
CA ASN A 53 4.41 -22.10 2.13
C ASN A 53 4.52 -22.03 0.58
N MET A 54 3.85 -22.96 -0.12
CA MET A 54 3.79 -22.93 -1.58
C MET A 54 3.02 -21.72 -2.10
N PHE A 55 1.96 -21.33 -1.43
CA PHE A 55 1.22 -20.11 -1.74
C PHE A 55 2.11 -18.87 -1.56
N ASP A 56 2.79 -18.74 -0.43
CA ASP A 56 3.63 -17.57 -0.13
C ASP A 56 4.79 -17.42 -1.11
N ILE A 57 5.53 -18.51 -1.40
CA ILE A 57 6.64 -18.45 -2.36
C ILE A 57 6.15 -18.15 -3.78
N THR A 58 4.98 -18.67 -4.14
CA THR A 58 4.36 -18.40 -5.45
C THR A 58 3.94 -16.93 -5.56
N CYS A 59 3.39 -16.36 -4.49
CA CYS A 59 3.11 -14.93 -4.39
C CYS A 59 4.39 -14.10 -4.55
N ALA A 60 5.49 -14.48 -3.87
CA ALA A 60 6.77 -13.79 -3.97
C ALA A 60 7.34 -13.82 -5.39
N ILE A 61 7.37 -15.00 -6.03
CA ILE A 61 7.86 -15.15 -7.40
C ILE A 61 6.99 -14.36 -8.38
N THR A 62 5.66 -14.45 -8.26
CA THR A 62 4.73 -13.72 -9.13
C THR A 62 4.92 -12.21 -9.01
N ALA A 63 5.06 -11.69 -7.79
CA ALA A 63 5.30 -10.28 -7.55
C ALA A 63 6.63 -9.82 -8.18
N LEU A 64 7.68 -10.62 -8.05
CA LEU A 64 8.98 -10.35 -8.65
C LEU A 64 8.92 -10.34 -10.19
N VAL A 65 8.29 -11.35 -10.79
CA VAL A 65 8.10 -11.42 -12.24
C VAL A 65 7.32 -10.21 -12.77
N LEU A 66 6.23 -9.84 -12.11
CA LEU A 66 5.44 -8.67 -12.50
C LEU A 66 6.23 -7.36 -12.34
N ALA A 67 7.07 -7.24 -11.32
CA ALA A 67 7.98 -6.10 -11.17
C ALA A 67 8.93 -5.98 -12.36
N PHE A 68 9.60 -7.06 -12.75
CA PHE A 68 10.50 -7.03 -13.91
C PHE A 68 9.77 -6.77 -15.23
N LEU A 69 8.53 -7.23 -15.36
CA LEU A 69 7.68 -6.98 -16.52
C LEU A 69 7.00 -5.60 -16.50
N ALA A 70 7.16 -4.81 -15.44
CA ALA A 70 6.46 -3.52 -15.27
C ALA A 70 6.61 -2.57 -16.48
N GLY A 71 7.80 -2.54 -17.11
CA GLY A 71 8.03 -1.71 -18.30
C GLY A 71 7.32 -2.19 -19.56
N ARG A 72 6.92 -3.48 -19.61
CA ARG A 72 6.20 -4.06 -20.77
C ARG A 72 4.69 -4.10 -20.56
N LEU A 73 4.25 -4.25 -19.32
CA LEU A 73 2.83 -4.38 -18.97
C LEU A 73 2.12 -3.02 -18.87
N GLY A 74 2.86 -1.93 -18.61
CA GLY A 74 2.27 -0.61 -18.39
C GLY A 74 1.25 -0.63 -17.23
N ASN A 75 0.11 0.02 -17.43
CA ASN A 75 -0.98 0.04 -16.46
C ASN A 75 -1.77 -1.27 -16.47
N VAL A 76 -1.38 -2.23 -15.62
CA VAL A 76 -1.95 -3.58 -15.55
C VAL A 76 -3.46 -3.61 -15.36
N TYR A 77 -4.06 -2.60 -14.70
CA TYR A 77 -5.51 -2.50 -14.49
C TYR A 77 -6.29 -2.19 -15.78
N LEU A 78 -5.63 -1.70 -16.83
CA LEU A 78 -6.23 -1.49 -18.16
C LEU A 78 -6.19 -2.76 -19.02
N ASN A 79 -5.33 -3.72 -18.70
CA ASN A 79 -5.16 -4.94 -19.48
C ASN A 79 -6.23 -5.99 -19.10
N ARG A 80 -7.35 -5.96 -19.83
CA ARG A 80 -8.50 -6.86 -19.58
C ARG A 80 -8.21 -8.35 -19.72
N ARG A 81 -7.24 -8.73 -20.55
CA ARG A 81 -6.84 -10.14 -20.68
C ARG A 81 -6.09 -10.60 -19.43
N PHE A 82 -5.21 -9.75 -18.93
CA PHE A 82 -4.45 -10.00 -17.70
C PHE A 82 -5.39 -10.11 -16.47
N THR A 83 -6.30 -9.15 -16.28
CA THR A 83 -7.22 -9.17 -15.13
C THR A 83 -8.14 -10.38 -15.17
N LYS A 84 -8.73 -10.71 -16.33
CA LYS A 84 -9.57 -11.91 -16.48
C LYS A 84 -8.81 -13.21 -16.22
N ALA A 85 -7.60 -13.35 -16.75
CA ALA A 85 -6.77 -14.54 -16.52
C ALA A 85 -6.45 -14.71 -15.03
N SER A 86 -6.09 -13.63 -14.35
CA SER A 86 -5.84 -13.64 -12.91
C SER A 86 -7.09 -14.02 -12.11
N THR A 87 -8.25 -13.47 -12.47
CA THR A 87 -9.54 -13.79 -11.85
C THR A 87 -9.90 -15.26 -12.00
N LEU A 88 -9.71 -15.82 -13.20
CA LEU A 88 -9.97 -17.23 -13.48
C LEU A 88 -9.05 -18.14 -12.66
N LEU A 89 -7.76 -17.81 -12.52
CA LEU A 89 -6.83 -18.58 -11.70
C LEU A 89 -7.27 -18.63 -10.22
N VAL A 90 -7.73 -17.50 -9.67
CA VAL A 90 -8.24 -17.46 -8.28
C VAL A 90 -9.53 -18.27 -8.15
N ALA A 91 -10.45 -18.14 -9.11
CA ALA A 91 -11.70 -18.88 -9.08
C ALA A 91 -11.45 -20.41 -9.22
N ILE A 92 -10.57 -20.81 -10.14
CA ILE A 92 -10.16 -22.21 -10.31
C ILE A 92 -9.53 -22.76 -9.02
N SER A 93 -8.66 -21.97 -8.35
CA SER A 93 -8.07 -22.41 -7.08
C SER A 93 -9.13 -22.67 -6.02
N SER A 94 -10.20 -21.84 -5.96
CA SER A 94 -11.33 -22.07 -5.02
C SER A 94 -12.10 -23.34 -5.33
N VAL A 95 -12.32 -23.66 -6.62
CA VAL A 95 -12.94 -24.91 -7.04
C VAL A 95 -12.05 -26.11 -6.68
N VAL A 96 -10.74 -25.99 -6.91
CA VAL A 96 -9.78 -27.06 -6.55
C VAL A 96 -9.74 -27.28 -5.05
N LEU A 97 -9.82 -26.22 -4.24
CA LEU A 97 -9.91 -26.33 -2.77
C LEU A 97 -11.21 -27.06 -2.34
N TRP A 98 -12.33 -26.77 -3.00
CA TRP A 98 -13.58 -27.48 -2.74
C TRP A 98 -13.47 -28.97 -3.06
N VAL A 99 -12.97 -29.32 -4.26
CA VAL A 99 -12.76 -30.69 -4.68
C VAL A 99 -11.77 -31.41 -3.74
N LEU A 100 -10.73 -30.71 -3.28
CA LEU A 100 -9.78 -31.24 -2.30
C LEU A 100 -10.46 -31.61 -0.98
N SER A 101 -11.38 -30.76 -0.48
CA SER A 101 -12.11 -31.04 0.76
C SER A 101 -12.99 -32.29 0.68
N GLU A 102 -13.50 -32.61 -0.51
CA GLU A 102 -14.32 -33.80 -0.74
C GLU A 102 -13.50 -35.07 -0.99
N LEU A 103 -12.40 -34.96 -1.74
CA LEU A 103 -11.61 -36.11 -2.20
C LEU A 103 -10.38 -36.41 -1.34
N ASN A 104 -9.93 -35.48 -0.51
CA ASN A 104 -8.73 -35.55 0.33
C ASN A 104 -7.46 -35.96 -0.42
N ILE A 105 -7.23 -35.39 -1.62
CA ILE A 105 -6.08 -35.68 -2.49
C ILE A 105 -5.00 -34.63 -2.28
N ALA A 106 -3.95 -34.92 -1.53
CA ALA A 106 -2.86 -33.98 -1.18
C ALA A 106 -2.25 -33.20 -2.36
N PRO A 107 -1.98 -33.81 -3.56
CA PRO A 107 -1.46 -33.06 -4.70
C PRO A 107 -2.34 -31.91 -5.18
N LEU A 108 -3.66 -31.97 -4.98
CA LEU A 108 -4.57 -30.89 -5.35
C LEU A 108 -4.32 -29.63 -4.49
N GLY A 109 -3.86 -29.79 -3.24
CA GLY A 109 -3.48 -28.69 -2.36
C GLY A 109 -2.33 -27.86 -2.92
N ILE A 110 -1.33 -28.53 -3.52
CA ILE A 110 -0.21 -27.84 -4.19
C ILE A 110 -0.72 -27.07 -5.41
N LEU A 111 -1.54 -27.70 -6.24
CA LEU A 111 -2.10 -27.07 -7.44
C LEU A 111 -2.98 -25.86 -7.06
N ALA A 112 -3.80 -25.99 -6.03
CA ALA A 112 -4.59 -24.90 -5.51
C ALA A 112 -3.72 -23.74 -5.00
N ALA A 113 -2.67 -24.02 -4.22
CA ALA A 113 -1.75 -23.02 -3.69
C ALA A 113 -1.01 -22.25 -4.80
N LEU A 114 -0.54 -22.97 -5.84
CA LEU A 114 0.13 -22.35 -6.98
C LEU A 114 -0.81 -21.46 -7.80
N ALA A 115 -2.01 -21.95 -8.15
CA ALA A 115 -3.00 -21.17 -8.88
C ALA A 115 -3.46 -19.95 -8.07
N ALA A 116 -3.72 -20.14 -6.76
CA ALA A 116 -4.06 -19.10 -5.80
C ALA A 116 -3.00 -18.03 -5.73
N GLY A 117 -1.72 -18.42 -5.57
CA GLY A 117 -0.60 -17.48 -5.42
C GLY A 117 -0.42 -16.59 -6.63
N VAL A 118 -0.43 -17.18 -7.85
CA VAL A 118 -0.33 -16.41 -9.10
C VAL A 118 -1.52 -15.48 -9.28
N GLY A 119 -2.74 -15.99 -9.13
CA GLY A 119 -3.95 -15.21 -9.37
C GLY A 119 -4.14 -14.10 -8.33
N PHE A 120 -4.04 -14.44 -7.05
CA PHE A 120 -4.18 -13.49 -5.95
C PHE A 120 -3.18 -12.34 -6.01
N MET A 121 -1.89 -12.66 -6.19
CA MET A 121 -0.85 -11.63 -6.24
C MET A 121 -1.06 -10.71 -7.44
N SER A 122 -1.44 -11.26 -8.60
CA SER A 122 -1.73 -10.48 -9.80
C SER A 122 -2.89 -9.50 -9.60
N ILE A 123 -4.01 -9.94 -9.01
CA ILE A 123 -5.17 -9.06 -8.73
C ILE A 123 -4.81 -8.04 -7.64
N SER A 124 -4.15 -8.47 -6.56
CA SER A 124 -3.75 -7.61 -5.45
C SER A 124 -2.85 -6.46 -5.93
N LEU A 125 -1.83 -6.76 -6.73
CA LEU A 125 -0.96 -5.74 -7.33
C LEU A 125 -1.73 -4.83 -8.29
N THR A 126 -2.64 -5.37 -9.08
CA THR A 126 -3.46 -4.59 -10.00
C THR A 126 -4.28 -3.53 -9.27
N TRP A 127 -4.94 -3.89 -8.17
CA TRP A 127 -5.67 -2.94 -7.34
C TRP A 127 -4.75 -1.90 -6.68
N CYS A 128 -3.61 -2.33 -6.16
CA CYS A 128 -2.67 -1.39 -5.54
C CYS A 128 -2.11 -0.39 -6.57
N VAL A 129 -1.78 -0.84 -7.79
CA VAL A 129 -1.35 0.04 -8.89
C VAL A 129 -2.47 1.01 -9.28
N PHE A 130 -3.73 0.54 -9.34
CA PHE A 130 -4.89 1.40 -9.58
C PHE A 130 -5.04 2.46 -8.49
N TYR A 131 -4.92 2.12 -7.21
CA TYR A 131 -4.98 3.11 -6.14
C TYR A 131 -3.83 4.12 -6.19
N MET A 132 -2.63 3.70 -6.58
CA MET A 132 -1.49 4.58 -6.73
C MET A 132 -1.58 5.53 -7.93
N SER A 133 -2.58 5.38 -8.81
CA SER A 133 -2.89 6.37 -9.84
C SER A 133 -3.60 7.61 -9.31
N PHE A 134 -4.15 7.54 -8.09
CA PHE A 134 -4.77 8.67 -7.42
C PHE A 134 -3.75 9.47 -6.60
N ASN A 135 -4.13 10.69 -6.24
CA ASN A 135 -3.34 11.45 -5.28
C ASN A 135 -3.25 10.71 -3.93
N PRO A 136 -2.16 10.88 -3.14
CA PRO A 136 -1.92 10.13 -1.91
C PRO A 136 -3.06 10.16 -0.90
N ALA A 137 -3.79 11.26 -0.77
CA ALA A 137 -4.91 11.37 0.17
C ALA A 137 -6.09 10.48 -0.24
N ARG A 138 -6.46 10.47 -1.54
CA ARG A 138 -7.50 9.58 -2.07
C ARG A 138 -7.05 8.11 -2.02
N MET A 139 -5.78 7.85 -2.35
CA MET A 139 -5.21 6.51 -2.27
C MET A 139 -5.35 5.91 -0.86
N ILE A 140 -4.96 6.67 0.18
CA ILE A 140 -5.11 6.26 1.58
C ILE A 140 -6.58 5.96 1.89
N LEU A 141 -7.46 6.89 1.55
CA LEU A 141 -8.87 6.78 1.86
C LEU A 141 -9.49 5.53 1.24
N TYR A 142 -9.25 5.29 -0.05
CA TYR A 142 -9.79 4.12 -0.76
C TYR A 142 -9.19 2.81 -0.26
N TYR A 143 -7.86 2.77 -0.08
CA TYR A 143 -7.17 1.60 0.39
C TYR A 143 -7.63 1.20 1.79
N CYS A 144 -7.66 2.14 2.74
CA CYS A 144 -8.08 1.87 4.12
C CYS A 144 -9.58 1.57 4.22
N ALA A 145 -10.44 2.27 3.46
CA ALA A 145 -11.88 1.97 3.43
C ALA A 145 -12.17 0.57 2.89
N ALA A 146 -11.42 0.13 1.87
CA ALA A 146 -11.53 -1.23 1.36
C ALA A 146 -11.06 -2.28 2.36
N HIS A 147 -10.04 -1.98 3.16
CA HIS A 147 -9.61 -2.84 4.27
C HIS A 147 -10.70 -2.98 5.33
N VAL A 148 -11.30 -1.85 5.75
CA VAL A 148 -12.44 -1.88 6.70
C VAL A 148 -13.58 -2.73 6.15
N LEU A 149 -13.96 -2.53 4.88
CA LEU A 149 -15.01 -3.33 4.23
C LEU A 149 -14.66 -4.82 4.21
N SER A 150 -13.39 -5.17 3.95
CA SER A 150 -12.93 -6.56 3.96
C SER A 150 -13.16 -7.23 5.31
N GLU A 151 -12.83 -6.56 6.42
CA GLU A 151 -13.02 -7.11 7.76
C GLU A 151 -14.51 -7.35 8.07
N PHE A 152 -15.40 -6.44 7.64
CA PHE A 152 -16.84 -6.65 7.75
C PHE A 152 -17.32 -7.84 6.92
N LEU A 153 -16.79 -8.04 5.71
CA LEU A 153 -17.13 -9.18 4.87
C LEU A 153 -16.62 -10.49 5.49
N ILE A 154 -15.40 -10.51 6.02
CA ILE A 154 -14.86 -11.69 6.72
C ILE A 154 -15.76 -12.06 7.90
N PHE A 155 -16.16 -11.05 8.71
CA PHE A 155 -17.11 -11.26 9.80
C PHE A 155 -18.47 -11.79 9.34
N ALA A 156 -19.00 -11.25 8.24
CA ALA A 156 -20.30 -11.67 7.71
C ALA A 156 -20.29 -13.13 7.19
N PHE A 157 -19.13 -13.63 6.76
CA PHE A 157 -19.00 -15.00 6.28
C PHE A 157 -18.55 -15.98 7.37
N ASP A 158 -18.23 -15.48 8.55
CA ASP A 158 -17.95 -16.32 9.70
C ASP A 158 -19.22 -17.10 10.10
N GLY A 159 -19.08 -18.38 10.32
CA GLY A 159 -20.20 -19.27 10.59
C GLY A 159 -20.91 -19.83 9.34
N TYR A 160 -20.47 -19.52 8.12
CA TYR A 160 -20.99 -20.20 6.94
C TYR A 160 -20.57 -21.66 6.93
N SER A 161 -21.48 -22.53 6.47
CA SER A 161 -21.15 -23.94 6.22
C SER A 161 -20.08 -24.05 5.11
N PRO A 162 -19.23 -25.09 5.11
CA PRO A 162 -18.19 -25.25 4.09
C PRO A 162 -18.68 -25.07 2.66
N PRO A 163 -19.79 -25.66 2.19
CA PRO A 163 -20.28 -25.44 0.83
C PRO A 163 -20.63 -23.97 0.54
N GLN A 164 -21.24 -23.26 1.51
CA GLN A 164 -21.56 -21.84 1.36
C GLN A 164 -20.31 -21.01 1.24
N LEU A 165 -19.28 -21.30 2.05
CA LEU A 165 -18.00 -20.62 2.00
C LEU A 165 -17.32 -20.80 0.63
N TYR A 166 -17.29 -22.03 0.08
CA TYR A 166 -16.72 -22.26 -1.25
C TYR A 166 -17.46 -21.51 -2.35
N CYS A 167 -18.79 -21.46 -2.32
CA CYS A 167 -19.58 -20.66 -3.27
C CYS A 167 -19.18 -19.17 -3.21
N VAL A 168 -19.01 -18.64 -1.99
CA VAL A 168 -18.57 -17.24 -1.81
C VAL A 168 -17.15 -17.06 -2.34
N LEU A 169 -16.20 -17.93 -2.01
CA LEU A 169 -14.81 -17.86 -2.48
C LEU A 169 -14.70 -17.93 -4.01
N ILE A 170 -15.58 -18.67 -4.68
CA ILE A 170 -15.63 -18.70 -6.15
C ILE A 170 -16.16 -17.35 -6.70
N ALA A 171 -17.13 -16.73 -6.05
CA ALA A 171 -17.77 -15.50 -6.51
C ALA A 171 -16.91 -14.23 -6.31
N LEU A 172 -16.17 -14.15 -5.20
CA LEU A 172 -15.41 -12.95 -4.80
C LEU A 172 -14.42 -12.44 -5.85
N PRO A 173 -13.63 -13.28 -6.56
CA PRO A 173 -12.73 -12.81 -7.61
C PRO A 173 -13.45 -12.13 -8.77
N PHE A 174 -14.63 -12.66 -9.17
CA PHE A 174 -15.43 -12.05 -10.24
C PHE A 174 -16.03 -10.71 -9.80
N LEU A 175 -16.48 -10.58 -8.55
CA LEU A 175 -16.91 -9.30 -7.99
C LEU A 175 -15.76 -8.29 -7.97
N SER A 176 -14.54 -8.74 -7.63
CA SER A 176 -13.35 -7.90 -7.66
C SER A 176 -13.02 -7.42 -9.08
N ASP A 177 -13.08 -8.28 -10.11
CA ASP A 177 -12.84 -7.87 -11.51
C ASP A 177 -13.95 -6.93 -12.03
N TRP A 178 -15.21 -7.22 -11.71
CA TRP A 178 -16.32 -6.38 -12.10
C TRP A 178 -16.21 -4.97 -11.50
N THR A 179 -15.91 -4.87 -10.20
CA THR A 179 -15.71 -3.59 -9.52
C THR A 179 -14.49 -2.85 -10.04
N LEU A 180 -13.40 -3.53 -10.36
CA LEU A 180 -12.23 -2.91 -10.98
C LEU A 180 -12.58 -2.27 -12.32
N LYS A 181 -13.31 -3.00 -13.18
CA LYS A 181 -13.79 -2.47 -14.46
C LYS A 181 -14.60 -1.19 -14.25
N ARG A 182 -15.58 -1.23 -13.36
CA ARG A 182 -16.43 -0.08 -13.06
C ARG A 182 -15.65 1.08 -12.44
N SER A 183 -14.66 0.78 -11.61
CA SER A 183 -13.80 1.79 -10.99
C SER A 183 -13.00 2.56 -12.04
N VAL A 184 -12.45 1.88 -13.03
CA VAL A 184 -11.72 2.50 -14.14
C VAL A 184 -12.65 3.38 -14.99
N GLU A 185 -13.89 2.92 -15.24
CA GLU A 185 -14.91 3.71 -15.95
C GLU A 185 -15.30 4.98 -15.18
N VAL A 186 -15.52 4.88 -13.86
CA VAL A 186 -15.91 6.00 -12.98
C VAL A 186 -14.77 6.99 -12.75
N ALA A 187 -13.53 6.51 -12.66
CA ALA A 187 -12.36 7.36 -12.51
C ALA A 187 -12.04 8.22 -13.74
N GLY A 188 -12.79 8.01 -14.85
CA GLY A 188 -12.70 8.86 -16.03
C GLY A 188 -11.41 8.74 -16.82
N GLY A 189 -10.70 7.62 -16.67
CA GLY A 189 -9.43 7.44 -17.38
C GLY A 189 -8.43 8.57 -17.10
N GLU A 190 -8.40 9.08 -15.85
CA GLU A 190 -7.29 9.92 -15.43
C GLU A 190 -6.03 9.17 -15.86
N GLU A 191 -5.36 9.70 -16.89
CA GLU A 191 -4.17 9.11 -17.47
C GLU A 191 -3.17 8.95 -16.34
N GLY A 192 -3.19 7.73 -15.76
CA GLY A 192 -2.23 7.40 -14.73
C GLY A 192 -0.87 7.71 -15.30
N LEU A 193 -0.10 8.53 -14.62
CA LEU A 193 1.25 8.93 -14.99
C LEU A 193 1.93 7.71 -15.59
N SER A 194 2.03 7.69 -16.93
CA SER A 194 2.76 6.66 -17.64
C SER A 194 4.20 6.78 -17.19
N ALA A 195 4.57 5.94 -16.25
CA ALA A 195 5.89 5.96 -15.65
C ALA A 195 6.91 5.43 -16.67
N ASN A 196 7.28 6.29 -17.61
CA ASN A 196 8.43 6.11 -18.49
C ASN A 196 9.72 6.53 -17.78
N ALA A 197 9.77 6.44 -16.45
CA ALA A 197 10.98 6.73 -15.73
C ALA A 197 12.10 5.78 -16.19
N SER A 198 13.13 6.36 -16.77
CA SER A 198 14.34 5.65 -17.20
C SER A 198 15.11 5.04 -16.02
N SER A 199 14.92 5.53 -14.80
CA SER A 199 15.55 5.03 -13.59
C SER A 199 14.57 4.17 -12.78
N ARG A 200 15.01 2.97 -12.41
CA ARG A 200 14.27 2.05 -11.54
C ARG A 200 15.07 1.81 -10.25
N PRO A 201 15.07 2.75 -9.31
CA PRO A 201 15.80 2.56 -8.06
C PRO A 201 15.25 1.35 -7.32
N PHE A 202 16.15 0.55 -6.74
CA PHE A 202 15.76 -0.59 -5.94
C PHE A 202 15.29 -0.12 -4.56
N PRO A 203 14.02 -0.37 -4.16
CA PRO A 203 13.46 0.12 -2.90
C PRO A 203 13.90 -0.77 -1.72
N TRP A 204 15.20 -0.89 -1.47
CA TRP A 204 15.75 -1.85 -0.52
C TRP A 204 15.31 -1.61 0.93
N LYS A 205 15.17 -0.35 1.37
CA LYS A 205 14.75 -0.03 2.72
C LYS A 205 13.30 -0.42 3.00
N PRO A 206 12.30 -0.01 2.19
CA PRO A 206 10.93 -0.50 2.33
C PRO A 206 10.82 -2.02 2.17
N ALA A 207 11.61 -2.61 1.27
CA ALA A 207 11.62 -4.06 1.06
C ALA A 207 12.14 -4.79 2.31
N LEU A 208 13.26 -4.35 2.88
CA LEU A 208 13.82 -4.90 4.11
C LEU A 208 12.85 -4.76 5.30
N PHE A 209 12.27 -3.57 5.46
CA PHE A 209 11.28 -3.31 6.51
C PHE A 209 10.10 -4.29 6.42
N LEU A 210 9.44 -4.35 5.26
CA LEU A 210 8.29 -5.23 5.07
C LEU A 210 8.63 -6.71 5.19
N ALA A 211 9.82 -7.13 4.72
CA ALA A 211 10.30 -8.50 4.88
C ALA A 211 10.53 -8.87 6.35
N THR A 212 11.16 -7.98 7.13
CA THR A 212 11.43 -8.21 8.56
C THR A 212 10.13 -8.31 9.35
N TYR A 213 9.17 -7.41 9.08
CA TYR A 213 7.86 -7.46 9.74
C TYR A 213 7.04 -8.69 9.35
N ALA A 214 7.11 -9.11 8.09
CA ALA A 214 6.46 -10.31 7.61
C ALA A 214 7.05 -11.59 8.24
N PHE A 215 8.36 -11.65 8.35
CA PHE A 215 9.08 -12.75 9.00
C PHE A 215 8.73 -12.85 10.49
N ALA A 216 8.79 -11.73 11.22
CA ALA A 216 8.43 -11.66 12.63
C ALA A 216 6.95 -12.03 12.85
N TYR A 217 6.05 -11.51 11.99
CA TYR A 217 4.63 -11.87 12.02
C TYR A 217 4.41 -13.36 11.85
N SER A 218 5.05 -13.96 10.84
CA SER A 218 4.86 -15.37 10.53
C SER A 218 5.29 -16.27 11.68
N ILE A 219 6.43 -16.00 12.30
CA ILE A 219 6.91 -16.75 13.48
C ILE A 219 5.96 -16.56 14.68
N ALA A 220 5.65 -15.31 15.03
CA ALA A 220 4.84 -15.03 16.20
C ALA A 220 3.40 -15.56 16.06
N ARG A 221 2.80 -15.49 14.86
CA ARG A 221 1.49 -16.06 14.56
C ARG A 221 1.49 -17.58 14.75
N SER A 222 2.50 -18.25 14.20
CA SER A 222 2.62 -19.72 14.31
C SER A 222 2.82 -20.17 15.76
N ALA A 223 3.61 -19.41 16.54
CA ALA A 223 3.87 -19.69 17.95
C ALA A 223 2.65 -19.44 18.87
N SER A 224 1.85 -18.43 18.56
CA SER A 224 0.71 -18.02 19.41
C SER A 224 -0.56 -18.84 19.19
N GLY A 225 -0.57 -19.71 18.18
CA GLY A 225 -1.79 -20.37 17.72
C GLY A 225 -2.73 -19.40 17.00
N VAL A 226 -3.74 -19.94 16.33
CA VAL A 226 -4.77 -19.11 15.67
C VAL A 226 -5.64 -18.48 16.74
N LEU A 227 -5.76 -17.15 16.72
CA LEU A 227 -6.81 -16.44 17.47
C LEU A 227 -8.17 -16.92 16.94
N ALA A 228 -8.73 -17.91 17.58
CA ALA A 228 -10.11 -18.29 17.38
C ALA A 228 -10.99 -17.29 18.15
N GLY A 229 -11.65 -16.36 17.47
CA GLY A 229 -12.67 -15.54 18.09
C GLY A 229 -12.81 -14.10 17.54
N TYR A 230 -14.03 -13.62 17.64
CA TYR A 230 -14.52 -12.31 17.16
C TYR A 230 -13.75 -11.05 17.61
N PRO A 231 -13.15 -10.96 18.82
CA PRO A 231 -12.49 -9.74 19.25
C PRO A 231 -11.28 -9.35 18.40
N ALA A 232 -10.61 -10.33 17.80
CA ALA A 232 -9.42 -10.08 17.00
C ALA A 232 -9.70 -9.33 15.69
N MET A 233 -10.85 -9.56 15.07
CA MET A 233 -11.22 -8.93 13.80
C MET A 233 -11.29 -7.40 13.91
N PHE A 234 -11.85 -6.89 15.00
CA PHE A 234 -11.94 -5.44 15.21
C PHE A 234 -10.58 -4.78 15.36
N LEU A 235 -9.56 -5.51 15.80
CA LEU A 235 -8.19 -4.99 15.91
C LEU A 235 -7.56 -4.72 14.54
N TYR A 236 -7.89 -5.50 13.50
CA TYR A 236 -7.41 -5.26 12.15
C TYR A 236 -7.99 -3.99 11.51
N VAL A 237 -9.16 -3.54 11.97
CA VAL A 237 -9.79 -2.31 11.49
C VAL A 237 -9.09 -1.06 12.05
N ILE A 238 -8.53 -1.14 13.25
CA ILE A 238 -7.93 0.01 13.97
C ILE A 238 -6.91 0.78 13.12
N PRO A 239 -5.88 0.16 12.51
CA PRO A 239 -4.92 0.90 11.71
C PRO A 239 -5.57 1.66 10.56
N SER A 240 -6.48 1.01 9.85
CA SER A 240 -7.17 1.61 8.70
C SER A 240 -8.04 2.80 9.12
N VAL A 241 -8.76 2.68 10.24
CA VAL A 241 -9.57 3.78 10.79
C VAL A 241 -8.67 4.93 11.26
N LEU A 242 -7.54 4.65 11.91
CA LEU A 242 -6.58 5.67 12.32
C LEU A 242 -6.00 6.42 11.11
N PHE A 243 -5.62 5.71 10.04
CA PHE A 243 -5.12 6.35 8.81
C PHE A 243 -6.21 7.23 8.17
N ILE A 244 -7.45 6.74 8.07
CA ILE A 244 -8.58 7.54 7.58
C ILE A 244 -8.78 8.78 8.46
N ALA A 245 -8.79 8.62 9.76
CA ALA A 245 -8.97 9.72 10.70
C ALA A 245 -7.88 10.79 10.55
N CYS A 246 -6.61 10.38 10.43
CA CYS A 246 -5.50 11.29 10.21
C CYS A 246 -5.66 12.11 8.92
N VAL A 247 -6.05 11.46 7.81
CA VAL A 247 -6.24 12.15 6.52
C VAL A 247 -7.42 13.12 6.55
N VAL A 248 -8.51 12.73 7.23
CA VAL A 248 -9.75 13.49 7.27
C VAL A 248 -9.69 14.65 8.26
N LEU A 249 -9.14 14.43 9.46
CA LEU A 249 -9.12 15.42 10.54
C LEU A 249 -8.03 16.48 10.33
N GLU A 250 -6.85 16.06 9.92
CA GLU A 250 -5.72 16.94 9.66
C GLU A 250 -5.11 16.70 8.28
N PRO A 251 -5.76 17.15 7.21
CA PRO A 251 -5.21 17.00 5.86
C PRO A 251 -3.87 17.75 5.78
N GLY A 252 -2.83 17.03 5.35
CA GLY A 252 -1.48 17.57 5.22
C GLY A 252 -0.55 17.35 6.41
N LYS A 253 -1.04 16.84 7.52
CA LYS A 253 -0.24 16.56 8.72
C LYS A 253 -0.34 15.09 9.12
N LEU A 254 -0.11 14.16 8.19
CA LEU A 254 -0.07 12.76 8.57
C LEU A 254 1.11 12.56 9.54
N PRO A 255 0.88 12.17 10.80
CA PRO A 255 1.96 12.00 11.76
C PRO A 255 2.67 10.66 11.51
N VAL A 256 3.26 10.51 10.31
CA VAL A 256 3.90 9.27 9.85
C VAL A 256 4.88 8.73 10.90
N ARG A 257 5.63 9.62 11.54
CA ARG A 257 6.59 9.24 12.58
C ARG A 257 5.92 8.54 13.78
N TRP A 258 4.78 9.04 14.25
CA TRP A 258 4.08 8.45 15.40
C TRP A 258 3.36 7.15 15.04
N LEU A 259 2.77 7.10 13.85
CA LEU A 259 2.16 5.86 13.32
C LEU A 259 3.21 4.77 13.21
N TYR A 260 4.36 5.11 12.70
CA TYR A 260 5.50 4.22 12.54
C TYR A 260 6.04 3.71 13.88
N LEU A 261 6.21 4.61 14.86
CA LEU A 261 6.65 4.27 16.20
C LEU A 261 5.64 3.31 16.86
N GLY A 262 4.34 3.58 16.73
CA GLY A 262 3.27 2.71 17.21
C GLY A 262 3.34 1.30 16.61
N ILE A 263 3.54 1.19 15.30
CA ILE A 263 3.71 -0.09 14.60
C ILE A 263 4.89 -0.88 15.19
N CYS A 264 6.03 -0.21 15.41
CA CYS A 264 7.21 -0.81 16.00
C CYS A 264 6.94 -1.30 17.43
N VAL A 265 6.33 -0.47 18.28
CA VAL A 265 6.01 -0.81 19.68
C VAL A 265 5.07 -2.01 19.76
N PHE A 266 4.03 -2.08 18.92
CA PHE A 266 3.13 -3.23 18.91
C PHE A 266 3.82 -4.52 18.46
N MET A 267 4.74 -4.45 17.50
CA MET A 267 5.51 -5.62 17.09
C MET A 267 6.46 -6.09 18.20
N LEU A 268 7.15 -5.15 18.87
CA LEU A 268 8.01 -5.47 20.00
C LEU A 268 7.21 -6.08 21.16
N ALA A 269 6.05 -5.52 21.47
CA ALA A 269 5.17 -6.06 22.49
C ALA A 269 4.74 -7.50 22.14
N ALA A 270 4.36 -7.75 20.90
CA ALA A 270 3.97 -9.08 20.44
C ALA A 270 5.09 -10.13 20.59
N LEU A 271 6.34 -9.76 20.35
CA LEU A 271 7.48 -10.66 20.45
C LEU A 271 7.97 -10.86 21.89
N LEU A 272 7.91 -9.84 22.73
CA LEU A 272 8.52 -9.85 24.06
C LEU A 272 7.52 -10.19 25.18
N LEU A 273 6.21 -9.89 25.03
CA LEU A 273 5.21 -10.18 26.06
C LEU A 273 5.11 -11.67 26.40
N PRO A 274 5.12 -12.62 25.45
CA PRO A 274 5.08 -14.04 25.78
C PRO A 274 6.27 -14.51 26.63
N VAL A 275 7.41 -13.84 26.44
CA VAL A 275 8.65 -14.13 27.20
C VAL A 275 8.60 -13.50 28.59
N ALA A 276 8.16 -12.22 28.67
CA ALA A 276 8.15 -11.45 29.91
C ALA A 276 7.01 -11.84 30.84
N LEU A 277 5.87 -12.24 30.29
CA LEU A 277 4.63 -12.54 30.98
C LEU A 277 3.99 -13.82 30.40
N PRO A 278 4.56 -15.02 30.68
CA PRO A 278 4.10 -16.28 30.11
C PRO A 278 2.64 -16.64 30.44
N GLU A 279 2.11 -16.06 31.52
CA GLU A 279 0.73 -16.28 31.96
C GLU A 279 -0.32 -15.53 31.16
N LEU A 280 0.11 -14.57 30.32
CA LEU A 280 -0.82 -13.85 29.46
C LEU A 280 -1.39 -14.77 28.37
N PRO A 281 -2.71 -14.65 28.06
CA PRO A 281 -3.30 -15.39 26.97
C PRO A 281 -2.55 -15.12 25.66
N GLY A 282 -2.12 -16.18 24.96
CA GLY A 282 -1.39 -16.07 23.68
C GLY A 282 -2.15 -15.25 22.62
N GLY A 283 -3.47 -15.16 22.76
CA GLY A 283 -4.33 -14.30 21.95
C GLY A 283 -3.97 -12.81 21.96
N ILE A 284 -3.43 -12.29 23.05
CA ILE A 284 -3.02 -10.86 23.13
C ILE A 284 -1.79 -10.62 22.24
N SER A 285 -0.82 -11.51 22.30
CA SER A 285 0.37 -11.43 21.44
C SER A 285 0.00 -11.57 19.97
N ALA A 286 -0.85 -12.54 19.63
CA ALA A 286 -1.35 -12.71 18.26
C ALA A 286 -2.11 -11.47 17.74
N ALA A 287 -2.86 -10.79 18.60
CA ALA A 287 -3.54 -9.54 18.27
C ALA A 287 -2.54 -8.41 17.95
N PHE A 288 -1.53 -8.22 18.78
CA PHE A 288 -0.52 -7.18 18.57
C PHE A 288 0.33 -7.43 17.33
N VAL A 289 0.74 -8.67 17.06
CA VAL A 289 1.51 -8.98 15.87
C VAL A 289 0.70 -8.73 14.60
N SER A 290 -0.57 -9.10 14.61
CA SER A 290 -1.47 -8.91 13.47
C SER A 290 -1.75 -7.43 13.20
N LEU A 291 -2.06 -6.66 14.27
CA LEU A 291 -2.24 -5.21 14.21
C LEU A 291 -1.00 -4.52 13.62
N SER A 292 0.19 -4.86 14.13
CA SER A 292 1.45 -4.28 13.67
C SER A 292 1.76 -4.64 12.21
N TYR A 293 1.55 -5.89 11.82
CA TYR A 293 1.80 -6.34 10.46
C TYR A 293 0.86 -5.69 9.43
N ASP A 294 -0.44 -5.61 9.71
CA ASP A 294 -1.39 -4.95 8.82
C ASP A 294 -1.14 -3.44 8.71
N ALA A 295 -0.82 -2.79 9.83
CA ALA A 295 -0.42 -1.39 9.83
C ALA A 295 0.87 -1.16 9.03
N SER A 296 1.87 -2.05 9.13
CA SER A 296 3.12 -1.97 8.37
C SER A 296 2.90 -2.10 6.85
N LYS A 297 2.03 -3.02 6.43
CA LYS A 297 1.63 -3.17 5.02
C LYS A 297 0.94 -1.91 4.49
N THR A 298 0.00 -1.37 5.26
CA THR A 298 -0.72 -0.15 4.92
C THR A 298 0.25 1.02 4.77
N LEU A 299 1.11 1.24 5.78
CA LEU A 299 2.14 2.28 5.73
C LEU A 299 3.09 2.08 4.54
N GLY A 300 3.48 0.84 4.23
CA GLY A 300 4.30 0.51 3.08
C GLY A 300 3.67 0.94 1.76
N VAL A 301 2.38 0.65 1.55
CA VAL A 301 1.65 1.08 0.35
C VAL A 301 1.58 2.61 0.26
N LEU A 302 1.39 3.30 1.39
CA LEU A 302 1.34 4.76 1.44
C LEU A 302 2.67 5.40 1.05
N ILE A 303 3.77 4.92 1.62
CA ILE A 303 5.11 5.41 1.32
C ILE A 303 5.46 5.18 -0.16
N LEU A 304 5.25 3.95 -0.64
CA LEU A 304 5.56 3.59 -2.02
C LEU A 304 4.68 4.32 -3.02
N GLY A 305 3.39 4.51 -2.70
CA GLY A 305 2.47 5.28 -3.54
C GLY A 305 2.87 6.74 -3.63
N SER A 306 3.28 7.35 -2.52
CA SER A 306 3.80 8.72 -2.53
C SER A 306 5.10 8.84 -3.33
N ILE A 307 6.01 7.86 -3.22
CA ILE A 307 7.24 7.81 -4.02
C ILE A 307 6.91 7.65 -5.50
N SER A 308 6.00 6.72 -5.84
CA SER A 308 5.55 6.51 -7.23
C SER A 308 4.95 7.77 -7.83
N TYR A 309 4.01 8.39 -7.11
CA TYR A 309 3.31 9.60 -7.55
C TYR A 309 4.26 10.79 -7.77
N ARG A 310 5.24 10.99 -6.89
CA ARG A 310 6.17 12.14 -6.94
C ARG A 310 7.31 11.98 -7.93
N LEU A 311 7.89 10.77 -7.95
CA LEU A 311 9.09 10.51 -8.74
C LEU A 311 8.77 9.91 -10.11
N GLY A 312 7.49 9.67 -10.41
CA GLY A 312 7.08 9.02 -11.66
C GLY A 312 7.63 7.60 -11.81
N ILE A 313 8.03 6.94 -10.70
CA ILE A 313 8.55 5.58 -10.73
C ILE A 313 7.37 4.61 -10.85
N SER A 314 7.53 3.55 -11.66
CA SER A 314 6.49 2.55 -11.84
C SER A 314 6.00 1.98 -10.50
N ALA A 315 4.70 2.15 -10.21
CA ALA A 315 4.05 1.59 -9.03
C ALA A 315 4.18 0.06 -8.99
N LEU A 316 4.05 -0.60 -10.15
CA LEU A 316 4.18 -2.04 -10.27
C LEU A 316 5.61 -2.52 -9.94
N TRP A 317 6.64 -1.77 -10.32
CA TRP A 317 8.03 -2.05 -9.94
C TRP A 317 8.24 -1.95 -8.42
N LEU A 318 7.86 -0.83 -7.82
CA LEU A 318 8.04 -0.59 -6.39
C LEU A 318 7.28 -1.61 -5.53
N LEU A 319 5.99 -1.81 -5.85
CA LEU A 319 5.14 -2.75 -5.13
C LEU A 319 5.55 -4.19 -5.35
N GLY A 320 5.86 -4.57 -6.60
CA GLY A 320 6.24 -5.94 -6.92
C GLY A 320 7.49 -6.38 -6.17
N ILE A 321 8.54 -5.55 -6.14
CA ILE A 321 9.76 -5.83 -5.35
C ILE A 321 9.42 -5.96 -3.86
N THR A 322 8.76 -4.97 -3.29
CA THR A 322 8.49 -4.96 -1.84
C THR A 322 7.55 -6.07 -1.40
N ARG A 323 6.55 -6.43 -2.23
CA ARG A 323 5.68 -7.58 -1.97
C ARG A 323 6.42 -8.91 -2.10
N ALA A 324 7.31 -9.05 -3.08
CA ALA A 324 8.14 -10.25 -3.21
C ALA A 324 8.96 -10.49 -1.93
N PHE A 325 9.63 -9.46 -1.42
CA PHE A 325 10.39 -9.55 -0.17
C PHE A 325 9.49 -9.82 1.05
N SER A 326 8.31 -9.20 1.12
CA SER A 326 7.35 -9.44 2.20
C SER A 326 6.85 -10.89 2.21
N TYR A 327 6.45 -11.44 1.07
CA TYR A 327 6.00 -12.83 0.98
C TYR A 327 7.13 -13.83 1.17
N MET A 328 8.34 -13.50 0.74
CA MET A 328 9.53 -14.29 1.10
C MET A 328 9.76 -14.30 2.62
N GLY A 329 9.53 -13.17 3.30
CA GLY A 329 9.57 -13.09 4.76
C GLY A 329 8.53 -14.00 5.42
N LEU A 330 7.28 -14.03 4.93
CA LEU A 330 6.23 -14.95 5.41
C LEU A 330 6.66 -16.41 5.25
N PHE A 331 7.08 -16.77 4.05
CA PHE A 331 7.57 -18.12 3.74
C PHE A 331 8.71 -18.55 4.68
N LEU A 332 9.75 -17.73 4.80
CA LEU A 332 10.91 -18.05 5.64
C LEU A 332 10.54 -18.13 7.12
N GLY A 333 9.65 -17.25 7.59
CA GLY A 333 9.20 -17.27 8.99
C GLY A 333 8.42 -18.52 9.32
N ASN A 334 7.48 -18.93 8.47
CA ASN A 334 6.70 -20.16 8.65
C ASN A 334 7.62 -21.40 8.56
N ALA A 335 8.48 -21.48 7.56
CA ALA A 335 9.43 -22.58 7.40
C ALA A 335 10.41 -22.69 8.60
N CYS A 336 10.88 -21.56 9.11
CA CYS A 336 11.72 -21.50 10.30
C CYS A 336 10.99 -22.05 11.54
N TYR A 337 9.77 -21.56 11.81
CA TYR A 337 8.97 -22.05 12.94
C TYR A 337 8.69 -23.55 12.84
N ARG A 338 8.25 -24.04 11.67
CA ARG A 338 7.99 -25.46 11.44
C ARG A 338 9.24 -26.32 11.60
N SER A 339 10.41 -25.82 11.18
CA SER A 339 11.67 -26.54 11.38
C SER A 339 12.04 -26.66 12.85
N LEU A 340 11.76 -25.62 13.67
CA LEU A 340 11.93 -25.67 15.12
C LEU A 340 10.96 -26.69 15.76
N GLU A 341 9.70 -26.68 15.35
CA GLU A 341 8.67 -27.61 15.83
C GLU A 341 9.08 -29.07 15.55
N LEU A 342 9.54 -29.38 14.32
CA LEU A 342 10.01 -30.70 13.95
C LEU A 342 11.26 -31.15 14.75
N ALA A 343 12.08 -30.21 15.18
CA ALA A 343 13.25 -30.48 16.02
C ALA A 343 12.92 -30.58 17.51
N ASN A 344 11.63 -30.59 17.90
CA ASN A 344 11.13 -30.49 19.27
C ASN A 344 11.72 -29.29 20.04
N GLY A 345 12.01 -28.20 19.32
CA GLY A 345 12.53 -26.94 19.86
C GLY A 345 11.41 -25.96 20.14
N ASP A 346 11.48 -25.29 21.28
CA ASP A 346 10.59 -24.16 21.60
C ASP A 346 11.15 -22.85 21.02
N LEU A 347 10.27 -21.87 20.88
CA LEU A 347 10.66 -20.51 20.50
C LEU A 347 11.57 -19.92 21.61
N SER A 348 12.87 -19.92 21.38
CA SER A 348 13.82 -19.48 22.41
C SER A 348 13.70 -17.98 22.66
N VAL A 349 13.94 -17.56 23.89
CA VAL A 349 14.04 -16.15 24.30
C VAL A 349 15.03 -15.39 23.41
N SER A 350 16.17 -16.04 23.10
CA SER A 350 17.22 -15.47 22.24
C SER A 350 16.69 -15.15 20.85
N LEU A 351 15.87 -16.02 20.26
CA LEU A 351 15.28 -15.77 18.93
C LEU A 351 14.28 -14.59 18.99
N CYS A 352 13.46 -14.50 20.02
CA CYS A 352 12.54 -13.36 20.21
C CYS A 352 13.29 -12.04 20.32
N VAL A 353 14.42 -12.00 21.06
CA VAL A 353 15.27 -10.83 21.22
C VAL A 353 15.94 -10.46 19.89
N ILE A 354 16.47 -11.43 19.13
CA ILE A 354 17.08 -11.20 17.82
C ILE A 354 16.05 -10.62 16.86
N LEU A 355 14.84 -11.16 16.82
CA LEU A 355 13.74 -10.65 16.01
C LEU A 355 13.33 -9.23 16.40
N ALA A 356 13.24 -8.95 17.70
CA ALA A 356 12.95 -7.62 18.21
C ALA A 356 14.03 -6.62 17.78
N LEU A 357 15.31 -6.96 17.87
CA LEU A 357 16.41 -6.12 17.39
C LEU A 357 16.34 -5.92 15.87
N ALA A 358 16.05 -6.96 15.09
CA ALA A 358 15.90 -6.84 13.64
C ALA A 358 14.74 -5.90 13.26
N VAL A 359 13.61 -5.97 13.97
CA VAL A 359 12.47 -5.06 13.81
C VAL A 359 12.87 -3.62 14.12
N VAL A 360 13.58 -3.36 15.21
CA VAL A 360 14.08 -2.03 15.58
C VAL A 360 15.03 -1.48 14.51
N ILE A 361 16.01 -2.28 14.08
CA ILE A 361 17.01 -1.87 13.10
C ILE A 361 16.33 -1.55 11.74
N SER A 362 15.48 -2.45 11.24
CA SER A 362 14.76 -2.23 9.97
C SER A 362 13.86 -1.00 10.04
N SER A 363 13.24 -0.78 11.20
CA SER A 363 12.43 0.37 11.52
C SER A 363 13.26 1.66 11.47
N PHE A 364 14.38 1.69 12.13
CA PHE A 364 15.28 2.85 12.18
C PHE A 364 15.85 3.20 10.80
N LEU A 365 16.22 2.19 10.01
CA LEU A 365 16.73 2.38 8.64
C LEU A 365 15.70 3.05 7.72
N LEU A 366 14.42 2.72 7.87
CA LEU A 366 13.38 3.38 7.09
C LEU A 366 13.13 4.82 7.56
N LEU A 367 13.12 5.07 8.89
CA LEU A 367 12.95 6.41 9.48
C LEU A 367 14.08 7.39 9.16
N SER A 368 15.29 6.89 8.88
CA SER A 368 16.45 7.73 8.57
C SER A 368 16.31 8.52 7.26
N GLU A 369 15.28 8.26 6.46
CA GLU A 369 14.93 9.08 5.30
C GLU A 369 14.21 10.36 5.73
N GLN A 370 14.99 11.43 5.91
CA GLN A 370 14.48 12.76 6.31
C GLN A 370 13.45 13.34 5.32
N GLY A 371 13.39 12.82 4.09
CA GLY A 371 12.43 13.23 3.05
C GLY A 371 10.98 12.81 3.27
N LEU A 372 10.71 11.83 4.14
CA LEU A 372 9.34 11.34 4.38
C LEU A 372 8.46 12.35 5.12
N ASN A 373 9.04 13.17 6.00
CA ASN A 373 8.26 14.11 6.83
C ASN A 373 8.00 15.49 6.18
N ALA A 374 8.92 15.98 5.34
CA ALA A 374 8.83 17.35 4.80
C ALA A 374 7.76 17.49 3.70
N ASN A 375 7.43 16.41 3.05
CA ASN A 375 6.72 16.45 1.77
C ASN A 375 5.22 16.07 1.81
N TRP A 376 4.73 15.51 2.92
CA TRP A 376 3.29 15.18 3.06
C TRP A 376 2.41 16.43 3.15
N GLN A 377 2.97 17.55 3.65
CA GLN A 377 2.23 18.80 3.83
C GLN A 377 1.80 19.42 2.50
N MET A 378 2.62 19.33 1.43
CA MET A 378 2.28 19.89 0.12
C MET A 378 1.23 19.08 -0.63
N VAL A 379 1.32 17.76 -0.62
CA VAL A 379 0.42 16.88 -1.42
C VAL A 379 -1.01 16.86 -0.90
N ALA A 380 -1.22 17.10 0.39
CA ALA A 380 -2.57 17.13 0.95
C ALA A 380 -3.28 18.48 0.70
N GLN A 381 -2.55 19.57 0.54
CA GLN A 381 -3.12 20.88 0.19
C GLN A 381 -3.60 20.91 -1.27
N ASP A 382 -2.79 20.46 -2.22
CA ASP A 382 -3.14 20.48 -3.66
C ASP A 382 -4.37 19.63 -3.99
N GLY A 383 -4.55 18.50 -3.32
CA GLY A 383 -5.70 17.60 -3.55
C GLY A 383 -7.04 18.10 -3.00
N LEU A 384 -7.03 19.08 -2.10
CA LEU A 384 -8.24 19.64 -1.48
C LEU A 384 -8.62 20.98 -2.13
N GLU A 385 -7.66 21.75 -2.61
CA GLU A 385 -7.88 23.05 -3.26
C GLU A 385 -8.42 22.87 -4.69
N ALA A 386 -7.92 21.89 -5.46
CA ALA A 386 -8.42 21.57 -6.81
C ALA A 386 -9.91 21.18 -6.86
N ARG A 387 -10.52 20.78 -5.73
CA ARG A 387 -11.94 20.40 -5.65
C ARG A 387 -12.84 21.52 -5.13
N GLY A 388 -12.25 22.62 -4.62
CA GLY A 388 -12.98 23.82 -4.20
C GLY A 388 -13.40 24.70 -5.39
N GLU A 389 -12.69 24.60 -6.50
CA GLU A 389 -12.90 25.46 -7.69
C GLU A 389 -13.94 24.92 -8.67
N ASP A 390 -14.20 23.62 -8.72
CA ASP A 390 -15.23 23.03 -9.60
C ASP A 390 -16.68 23.23 -9.13
N ALA A 391 -16.89 23.78 -7.93
CA ALA A 391 -18.23 24.00 -7.37
C ALA A 391 -18.74 25.45 -7.47
N GLY A 392 -18.03 26.32 -8.20
CA GLY A 392 -18.33 27.74 -8.19
C GLY A 392 -18.07 28.47 -9.50
N LEU A 393 -18.47 27.92 -10.65
CA LEU A 393 -18.47 28.67 -11.92
C LEU A 393 -19.89 29.08 -12.32
N GLU A 394 -20.41 30.09 -11.66
CA GLU A 394 -21.27 31.10 -12.29
C GLU A 394 -20.89 32.48 -11.71
N GLY A 395 -20.37 33.35 -12.58
CA GLY A 395 -20.34 34.79 -12.28
C GLY A 395 -18.97 35.44 -12.25
N GLY A 396 -18.57 35.97 -13.36
CA GLY A 396 -17.56 36.91 -13.73
C GLY A 396 -16.85 37.76 -12.65
N ALA A 397 -15.54 37.83 -12.80
CA ALA A 397 -14.73 39.05 -12.82
C ALA A 397 -13.25 38.70 -12.59
N THR A 398 -12.43 39.21 -13.47
CA THR A 398 -10.96 39.22 -13.45
C THR A 398 -10.37 39.55 -12.07
N SER A 399 -9.70 38.54 -11.46
CA SER A 399 -8.75 38.75 -10.38
C SER A 399 -7.41 38.06 -10.77
N PRO A 400 -6.22 38.62 -10.48
CA PRO A 400 -4.96 38.07 -10.93
C PRO A 400 -4.78 36.64 -10.39
N ALA A 401 -4.61 35.70 -11.30
CA ALA A 401 -4.37 34.30 -11.02
C ALA A 401 -3.18 34.16 -10.04
N GLY A 402 -3.36 33.44 -8.95
CA GLY A 402 -2.30 33.21 -7.97
C GLY A 402 -1.15 32.38 -8.58
N PRO A 403 0.04 32.37 -7.96
CA PRO A 403 1.25 31.74 -8.49
C PRO A 403 1.10 30.28 -8.93
N LEU A 404 0.21 29.53 -8.29
CA LEU A 404 -0.06 28.11 -8.61
C LEU A 404 -0.80 27.92 -9.93
N VAL A 405 -1.75 28.82 -10.26
CA VAL A 405 -2.44 28.80 -11.56
C VAL A 405 -1.47 29.17 -12.68
N ALA A 406 -0.56 30.12 -12.43
CA ALA A 406 0.48 30.48 -13.37
C ALA A 406 1.47 29.32 -13.63
N ILE A 407 1.79 28.51 -12.61
CA ILE A 407 2.66 27.32 -12.73
C ILE A 407 1.97 26.21 -13.52
N ALA A 408 0.71 25.91 -13.26
CA ALA A 408 -0.04 24.92 -14.02
C ALA A 408 -0.19 25.32 -15.49
N GLN A 409 -0.48 26.60 -15.77
CA GLN A 409 -0.49 27.15 -17.12
C GLN A 409 0.87 27.09 -17.80
N ALA A 410 1.96 27.38 -17.06
CA ALA A 410 3.32 27.28 -17.59
C ALA A 410 3.68 25.83 -17.98
N ARG A 411 3.24 24.85 -17.20
CA ARG A 411 3.44 23.43 -17.52
C ARG A 411 2.80 23.07 -18.87
N ASP A 412 1.54 23.41 -19.04
CA ASP A 412 0.77 23.05 -20.24
C ASP A 412 1.23 23.84 -21.47
N LEU A 413 1.56 25.11 -21.30
CA LEU A 413 1.99 26.02 -22.40
C LEU A 413 3.42 25.72 -22.88
N TYR A 414 4.33 25.41 -21.95
CA TYR A 414 5.78 25.28 -22.28
C TYR A 414 6.25 23.81 -22.20
N GLY A 415 5.35 22.84 -21.96
CA GLY A 415 5.69 21.43 -21.92
C GLY A 415 6.72 21.09 -20.85
N LEU A 416 6.56 21.65 -19.63
CA LEU A 416 7.44 21.35 -18.52
C LEU A 416 7.23 19.92 -18.04
N THR A 417 8.33 19.23 -17.75
CA THR A 417 8.28 17.91 -17.10
C THR A 417 7.84 18.06 -15.64
N ALA A 418 7.29 17.00 -15.04
CA ALA A 418 6.90 17.00 -13.63
C ALA A 418 8.04 17.46 -12.70
N ARG A 419 9.29 17.17 -13.06
CA ARG A 419 10.47 17.60 -12.29
C ARG A 419 10.78 19.07 -12.44
N GLU A 420 10.60 19.61 -13.63
CA GLU A 420 10.76 21.03 -13.90
C GLU A 420 9.65 21.85 -13.23
N GLU A 421 8.42 21.35 -13.20
CA GLU A 421 7.30 21.95 -12.48
C GLU A 421 7.56 22.01 -10.96
N GLU A 422 8.06 20.92 -10.36
CA GLU A 422 8.40 20.87 -8.95
C GLU A 422 9.49 21.88 -8.58
N ILE A 423 10.52 21.99 -9.42
CA ILE A 423 11.57 23.01 -9.26
C ILE A 423 11.00 24.41 -9.43
N LEU A 424 10.09 24.61 -10.40
CA LEU A 424 9.41 25.87 -10.63
C LEU A 424 8.59 26.31 -9.41
N CYS A 425 7.88 25.37 -8.76
CA CYS A 425 7.16 25.61 -7.52
C CYS A 425 8.09 26.08 -6.38
N LEU A 426 9.27 25.46 -6.25
CA LEU A 426 10.23 25.83 -5.24
C LEU A 426 10.91 27.18 -5.53
N LEU A 427 11.11 27.51 -6.81
CA LEU A 427 11.59 28.82 -7.25
C LEU A 427 10.54 29.91 -6.96
N ALA A 428 9.26 29.62 -7.16
CA ALA A 428 8.16 30.52 -6.80
C ALA A 428 8.10 30.84 -5.30
N GLN A 429 8.50 29.87 -4.46
CA GLN A 429 8.68 30.05 -3.01
C GLN A 429 9.95 30.84 -2.64
N LYS A 430 10.63 31.43 -3.60
CA LYS A 430 11.89 32.19 -3.44
C LYS A 430 13.06 31.37 -2.87
N LYS A 431 13.01 30.03 -2.93
CA LYS A 431 14.11 29.17 -2.49
C LYS A 431 15.33 29.31 -3.40
N THR A 432 16.51 29.19 -2.82
CA THR A 432 17.79 29.22 -3.54
C THR A 432 18.12 27.85 -4.13
N VAL A 433 18.96 27.81 -5.18
CA VAL A 433 19.40 26.53 -5.78
C VAL A 433 20.02 25.56 -4.75
N PRO A 434 20.88 26.00 -3.81
CA PRO A 434 21.36 25.12 -2.75
C PRO A 434 20.26 24.58 -1.86
N THR A 435 19.28 25.39 -1.50
CA THR A 435 18.12 24.97 -0.70
C THR A 435 17.25 23.97 -1.47
N ILE A 436 16.97 24.25 -2.74
CA ILE A 436 16.24 23.35 -3.62
C ILE A 436 16.99 22.00 -3.77
N ALA A 437 18.31 22.06 -3.94
CA ALA A 437 19.13 20.85 -4.01
C ALA A 437 19.07 20.01 -2.73
N ALA A 438 19.10 20.64 -1.57
CA ALA A 438 18.93 19.99 -0.28
C ALA A 438 17.51 19.43 -0.11
N ASP A 439 16.49 20.21 -0.41
CA ASP A 439 15.08 19.82 -0.29
C ASP A 439 14.71 18.67 -1.25
N MET A 440 15.32 18.62 -2.42
CA MET A 440 15.06 17.63 -3.46
C MET A 440 16.06 16.45 -3.47
N PHE A 441 17.05 16.48 -2.57
CA PHE A 441 18.15 15.49 -2.50
C PHE A 441 18.89 15.31 -3.83
N LEU A 442 19.11 16.43 -4.53
CA LEU A 442 19.85 16.48 -5.79
C LEU A 442 21.20 17.16 -5.61
N ALA A 443 22.13 16.86 -6.52
CA ALA A 443 23.33 17.67 -6.65
C ALA A 443 22.95 19.09 -7.13
N GLN A 444 23.60 20.12 -6.62
CA GLN A 444 23.34 21.51 -7.04
C GLN A 444 23.48 21.71 -8.55
N GLY A 445 24.41 20.96 -9.18
CA GLY A 445 24.57 20.95 -10.64
C GLY A 445 23.34 20.47 -11.39
N THR A 446 22.68 19.44 -10.87
CA THR A 446 21.44 18.87 -11.43
C THR A 446 20.29 19.87 -11.34
N VAL A 447 20.14 20.54 -10.19
CA VAL A 447 19.11 21.59 -10.02
C VAL A 447 19.38 22.76 -10.93
N LYS A 448 20.65 23.21 -11.08
CA LYS A 448 21.02 24.27 -12.03
C LYS A 448 20.65 23.90 -13.47
N ALA A 449 20.89 22.65 -13.88
CA ALA A 449 20.53 22.18 -15.22
C ALA A 449 19.00 22.22 -15.44
N HIS A 450 18.20 21.78 -14.47
CA HIS A 450 16.74 21.88 -14.56
C HIS A 450 16.26 23.33 -14.61
N VAL A 451 16.80 24.21 -13.77
CA VAL A 451 16.47 25.64 -13.80
C VAL A 451 16.78 26.24 -15.15
N GLN A 452 17.93 25.89 -15.74
CA GLN A 452 18.31 26.32 -17.07
C GLN A 452 17.35 25.83 -18.17
N HIS A 453 16.91 24.55 -18.08
CA HIS A 453 15.92 24.00 -19.01
C HIS A 453 14.56 24.68 -18.87
N ILE A 454 14.11 24.97 -17.62
CA ILE A 454 12.88 25.72 -17.37
C ILE A 454 12.98 27.10 -18.04
N TYR A 455 14.09 27.82 -17.83
CA TYR A 455 14.29 29.14 -18.41
C TYR A 455 14.29 29.10 -19.95
N GLN A 456 14.94 28.09 -20.54
CA GLN A 456 14.94 27.87 -21.99
C GLN A 456 13.55 27.59 -22.54
N LYS A 457 12.77 26.70 -21.87
CA LYS A 457 11.43 26.35 -22.32
C LYS A 457 10.43 27.50 -22.20
N MET A 458 10.57 28.31 -21.16
CA MET A 458 9.70 29.47 -20.90
C MET A 458 10.17 30.76 -21.57
N ASP A 459 11.30 30.73 -22.26
CA ASP A 459 11.97 31.91 -22.86
C ASP A 459 12.20 33.04 -21.85
N ILE A 460 12.67 32.68 -20.65
CA ILE A 460 12.95 33.58 -19.53
C ILE A 460 14.45 33.60 -19.28
N HIS A 461 14.99 34.79 -19.06
CA HIS A 461 16.44 35.02 -19.00
C HIS A 461 16.92 35.39 -17.58
N SER A 462 16.00 35.66 -16.66
CA SER A 462 16.32 36.05 -15.30
C SER A 462 15.31 35.56 -14.27
N ARG A 463 15.78 35.39 -13.04
CA ARG A 463 14.91 35.06 -11.91
C ARG A 463 13.81 36.12 -11.68
N LYS A 464 14.12 37.36 -11.92
CA LYS A 464 13.18 38.48 -11.76
C LYS A 464 12.05 38.41 -12.81
N GLU A 465 12.35 37.99 -14.02
CA GLU A 465 11.35 37.76 -15.07
C GLU A 465 10.45 36.59 -14.69
N LEU A 466 11.03 35.51 -14.13
CA LEU A 466 10.27 34.38 -13.63
C LEU A 466 9.30 34.80 -12.51
N GLU A 467 9.78 35.54 -11.51
CA GLU A 467 8.97 36.06 -10.40
C GLU A 467 7.85 37.00 -10.91
N THR A 468 8.12 37.78 -11.94
CA THR A 468 7.11 38.64 -12.58
C THR A 468 6.06 37.83 -13.33
N PHE A 469 6.48 36.78 -14.05
CA PHE A 469 5.60 35.87 -14.78
C PHE A 469 4.65 35.10 -13.78
N LEU A 470 5.20 34.68 -12.66
CA LEU A 470 4.46 33.95 -11.63
C LEU A 470 3.62 34.86 -10.72
N GLY A 471 3.70 36.19 -10.88
CA GLY A 471 2.98 37.14 -10.03
C GLY A 471 3.45 37.15 -8.56
N VAL A 472 4.67 36.67 -8.30
CA VAL A 472 5.25 36.62 -6.94
C VAL A 472 5.98 37.94 -6.67
N LYS A 473 5.38 38.79 -5.86
CA LYS A 473 6.00 40.06 -5.37
C LYS A 473 6.90 39.83 -4.17
#